data_c07ad7ac369bfb1aa204b2269e916279
#
_entry.id   c07ad7ac369bfb1aa204b2269e916279
#
_cell.length_a   1.000
_cell.length_b   1.000
_cell.length_c   1.000
_cell.angle_alpha   90.00
_cell.angle_beta   90.00
_cell.angle_gamma   90.00
#
_symmetry.space_group_name_H-M   'P 1'
#
loop_
_entity.id
_entity.type
_entity.pdbx_description
1 polymer ?
#
loop_
_entity_poly.entity_id
_entity_poly.type
_entity_poly.pdbx_seq_one_letter_code
_entity_poly.pdbx_strand_id
1 'polypeptide(L)'
;MKQVMVLWLMCLCCMQVKAHSTDDNAFHVGVLLFEGAQAIDFVGPIEVFGQAGFRITTLSKDGEAITTAMGLQVTPHQAFSQELQLDALLIPGGNVNDRLLNDVTVAQWIKAQSKSARYVMSVCNGAFILANTGLLDGLRATTIEKAFNSFEHNYPNVTLARDKKFTDNGKILTTAGLSSGIDGALSLVAKVRGAKVARTVAAKIEYNWQPNGGYIRGKMADRVLPQFDNLPKDVALLSRVFHYGDETTWHKGYTFGIDESKTELLSTWLNQQMTNAGWQKAGAKNALAWSNNVNNTIWLLHVSLKRTSETELTAHLTLTQQI
;
A
#
# COMPACT_ATOMS: atom_id res chain seq x y z
N MET A 1 67.54 -28.08 36.55
CA MET A 1 66.30 -28.33 35.84
C MET A 1 65.29 -27.31 36.29
N LYS A 2 65.04 -26.24 35.51
CA LYS A 2 64.08 -25.17 35.81
C LYS A 2 62.91 -25.36 34.88
N GLN A 3 61.71 -25.71 35.44
CA GLN A 3 60.45 -25.76 34.71
C GLN A 3 59.95 -24.35 34.50
N VAL A 4 59.78 -23.95 33.26
CA VAL A 4 59.16 -22.70 32.86
C VAL A 4 57.67 -23.01 32.66
N MET A 5 56.85 -22.49 33.56
CA MET A 5 55.41 -22.56 33.53
C MET A 5 54.92 -21.41 32.64
N VAL A 6 54.47 -21.73 31.43
CA VAL A 6 53.86 -20.75 30.49
C VAL A 6 52.38 -20.57 30.86
N LEU A 7 52.05 -19.43 31.43
CA LEU A 7 50.65 -19.03 31.70
C LEU A 7 50.02 -18.54 30.38
N TRP A 8 49.08 -19.32 29.85
CA TRP A 8 48.21 -18.86 28.78
C TRP A 8 47.11 -17.97 29.36
N LEU A 9 47.22 -16.66 29.15
CA LEU A 9 46.17 -15.70 29.40
C LEU A 9 45.16 -15.79 28.22
N MET A 10 44.09 -16.50 28.43
CA MET A 10 42.94 -16.48 27.52
C MET A 10 42.20 -15.16 27.72
N CYS A 11 42.44 -14.20 26.83
CA CYS A 11 41.70 -12.95 26.77
C CYS A 11 40.29 -13.28 26.21
N LEU A 12 39.32 -13.55 27.08
CA LEU A 12 37.91 -13.61 26.71
C LEU A 12 37.47 -12.18 26.37
N CYS A 13 37.54 -11.84 25.09
CA CYS A 13 36.86 -10.69 24.55
C CYS A 13 35.36 -10.95 24.60
N CYS A 14 34.72 -10.67 25.74
CA CYS A 14 33.27 -10.59 25.82
C CYS A 14 32.82 -9.47 24.88
N MET A 15 32.46 -9.82 23.64
CA MET A 15 31.62 -8.97 22.83
C MET A 15 30.31 -8.80 23.60
N GLN A 16 30.18 -7.72 24.32
CA GLN A 16 28.89 -7.30 24.84
C GLN A 16 28.01 -7.00 23.61
N VAL A 17 27.18 -7.97 23.25
CA VAL A 17 26.00 -7.70 22.46
C VAL A 17 25.23 -6.67 23.26
N LYS A 18 25.29 -5.40 22.84
CA LYS A 18 24.41 -4.37 23.37
C LYS A 18 22.99 -4.86 23.11
N ALA A 19 22.36 -5.44 24.13
CA ALA A 19 20.92 -5.56 24.15
C ALA A 19 20.37 -4.18 23.82
N HIS A 20 19.46 -4.12 22.87
CA HIS A 20 18.76 -2.89 22.50
C HIS A 20 18.20 -2.29 23.78
N SER A 21 18.84 -1.22 24.30
CA SER A 21 18.32 -0.52 25.48
C SER A 21 16.97 0.05 25.04
N THR A 22 15.89 -0.47 25.58
CA THR A 22 14.56 0.09 25.43
C THR A 22 14.58 1.44 26.14
N ASP A 23 14.74 2.51 25.35
CA ASP A 23 14.46 3.86 25.83
C ASP A 23 12.95 3.90 26.12
N ASP A 24 12.58 3.98 27.41
CA ASP A 24 11.18 4.03 27.81
C ASP A 24 10.42 5.22 27.24
N ASN A 25 11.14 6.24 26.75
CA ASN A 25 10.59 7.40 26.04
C ASN A 25 10.55 7.22 24.51
N ALA A 26 10.98 6.07 23.98
CA ALA A 26 10.92 5.83 22.54
C ALA A 26 9.48 5.77 22.04
N PHE A 27 9.22 6.33 20.85
CA PHE A 27 7.91 6.23 20.19
C PHE A 27 7.46 4.77 20.10
N HIS A 28 6.32 4.45 20.70
CA HIS A 28 5.89 3.08 20.93
C HIS A 28 4.80 2.65 19.94
N VAL A 29 5.10 1.60 19.17
CA VAL A 29 4.18 1.01 18.18
C VAL A 29 3.66 -0.32 18.69
N GLY A 30 2.34 -0.44 18.84
CA GLY A 30 1.65 -1.71 19.03
C GLY A 30 1.31 -2.33 17.68
N VAL A 31 1.51 -3.62 17.55
CA VAL A 31 1.23 -4.38 16.32
C VAL A 31 0.21 -5.47 16.65
N LEU A 32 -0.98 -5.34 16.05
CA LEU A 32 -2.01 -6.38 16.19
C LEU A 32 -1.56 -7.64 15.45
N LEU A 33 -1.63 -8.79 16.12
CA LEU A 33 -1.47 -10.12 15.53
C LEU A 33 -2.74 -10.93 15.73
N PHE A 34 -3.11 -11.71 14.71
CA PHE A 34 -4.26 -12.60 14.74
C PHE A 34 -4.00 -13.81 13.84
N GLU A 35 -4.73 -14.89 14.06
CA GLU A 35 -4.59 -16.11 13.27
C GLU A 35 -4.81 -15.86 11.78
N GLY A 36 -3.83 -16.18 10.95
CA GLY A 36 -3.84 -15.91 9.52
C GLY A 36 -3.39 -14.50 9.12
N ALA A 37 -2.77 -13.70 10.03
CA ALA A 37 -2.19 -12.41 9.67
C ALA A 37 -1.12 -12.57 8.56
N GLN A 38 -1.10 -11.65 7.61
CA GLN A 38 -0.11 -11.66 6.52
C GLN A 38 1.24 -11.16 7.03
N ALA A 39 2.26 -12.02 7.01
CA ALA A 39 3.55 -11.74 7.64
C ALA A 39 4.18 -10.41 7.16
N ILE A 40 4.25 -10.18 5.86
CA ILE A 40 4.89 -8.95 5.32
C ILE A 40 4.15 -7.67 5.73
N ASP A 41 2.84 -7.75 6.01
CA ASP A 41 2.03 -6.58 6.40
C ASP A 41 2.39 -6.05 7.79
N PHE A 42 3.01 -6.88 8.64
CA PHE A 42 3.52 -6.44 9.94
C PHE A 42 5.05 -6.50 10.04
N VAL A 43 5.72 -7.51 9.49
CA VAL A 43 7.19 -7.62 9.57
C VAL A 43 7.87 -6.48 8.81
N GLY A 44 7.38 -6.12 7.61
CA GLY A 44 7.92 -5.00 6.84
C GLY A 44 7.86 -3.67 7.59
N PRO A 45 6.69 -3.25 8.09
CA PRO A 45 6.60 -2.08 8.98
C PRO A 45 7.40 -2.19 10.27
N ILE A 46 7.46 -3.36 10.92
CA ILE A 46 8.28 -3.59 12.13
C ILE A 46 9.75 -3.28 11.84
N GLU A 47 10.28 -3.77 10.72
CA GLU A 47 11.67 -3.50 10.34
C GLU A 47 11.91 -2.00 10.16
N VAL A 48 11.01 -1.31 9.46
CA VAL A 48 11.08 0.16 9.29
C VAL A 48 11.08 0.89 10.63
N PHE A 49 10.16 0.54 11.52
CA PHE A 49 10.01 1.17 12.83
C PHE A 49 11.21 0.88 13.73
N GLY A 50 11.71 -0.36 13.73
CA GLY A 50 12.91 -0.76 14.47
C GLY A 50 14.15 0.03 14.01
N GLN A 51 14.37 0.14 12.69
CA GLN A 51 15.46 0.93 12.12
C GLN A 51 15.32 2.45 12.42
N ALA A 52 14.09 2.93 12.65
CA ALA A 52 13.84 4.30 13.08
C ALA A 52 14.04 4.51 14.59
N GLY A 53 14.34 3.45 15.37
CA GLY A 53 14.50 3.51 16.81
C GLY A 53 13.18 3.60 17.59
N PHE A 54 12.08 3.08 17.02
CA PHE A 54 10.82 2.96 17.72
C PHE A 54 10.80 1.69 18.58
N ARG A 55 10.08 1.73 19.69
CA ARG A 55 9.78 0.55 20.50
C ARG A 55 8.59 -0.18 19.86
N ILE A 56 8.66 -1.50 19.78
CA ILE A 56 7.63 -2.32 19.15
C ILE A 56 7.13 -3.36 20.12
N THR A 57 5.81 -3.47 20.26
CA THR A 57 5.16 -4.53 21.00
C THR A 57 4.11 -5.20 20.12
N THR A 58 4.25 -6.49 19.88
CA THR A 58 3.25 -7.30 19.19
C THR A 58 2.24 -7.82 20.18
N LEU A 59 0.96 -7.78 19.81
CA LEU A 59 -0.15 -8.12 20.68
C LEU A 59 -1.16 -9.02 19.96
N SER A 60 -1.63 -10.06 20.62
CA SER A 60 -2.82 -10.81 20.19
C SER A 60 -3.89 -10.78 21.29
N LYS A 61 -5.08 -11.28 20.97
CA LYS A 61 -6.21 -11.28 21.89
C LYS A 61 -5.89 -11.97 23.24
N ASP A 62 -5.19 -13.07 23.19
CA ASP A 62 -4.90 -13.98 24.32
C ASP A 62 -3.40 -14.09 24.64
N GLY A 63 -2.52 -13.54 23.80
CA GLY A 63 -1.07 -13.66 23.94
C GLY A 63 -0.50 -14.98 23.39
N GLU A 64 -1.36 -15.87 22.89
CA GLU A 64 -0.94 -17.14 22.33
C GLU A 64 -0.28 -16.95 20.96
N ALA A 65 0.54 -17.94 20.57
CA ALA A 65 1.17 -17.97 19.26
C ALA A 65 0.13 -18.05 18.14
N ILE A 66 0.36 -17.27 17.08
CA ILE A 66 -0.48 -17.28 15.86
C ILE A 66 0.27 -17.94 14.72
N THR A 67 -0.49 -18.50 13.78
CA THR A 67 0.05 -18.94 12.49
C THR A 67 -0.30 -17.91 11.42
N THR A 68 0.69 -17.40 10.71
CA THR A 68 0.47 -16.44 9.65
C THR A 68 -0.19 -17.06 8.42
N ALA A 69 -0.69 -16.25 7.50
CA ALA A 69 -1.30 -16.72 6.25
C ALA A 69 -0.40 -17.65 5.41
N MET A 70 0.92 -17.56 5.58
CA MET A 70 1.92 -18.40 4.87
C MET A 70 2.54 -19.48 5.78
N GLY A 71 1.97 -19.74 6.97
CA GLY A 71 2.38 -20.84 7.85
C GLY A 71 3.51 -20.52 8.83
N LEU A 72 4.02 -19.27 8.89
CA LEU A 72 5.00 -18.88 9.90
C LEU A 72 4.31 -18.78 11.27
N GLN A 73 4.87 -19.41 12.29
CA GLN A 73 4.42 -19.24 13.67
C GLN A 73 5.09 -18.04 14.33
N VAL A 74 4.32 -17.20 15.01
CA VAL A 74 4.79 -15.99 15.69
C VAL A 74 4.14 -15.93 17.07
N THR A 75 4.97 -15.81 18.11
CA THR A 75 4.49 -15.57 19.48
C THR A 75 4.45 -14.07 19.74
N PRO A 76 3.28 -13.50 20.07
CA PRO A 76 3.17 -12.10 20.46
C PRO A 76 3.94 -11.80 21.74
N HIS A 77 4.31 -10.54 21.97
CA HIS A 77 4.93 -10.15 23.23
C HIS A 77 3.94 -10.23 24.39
N GLN A 78 2.65 -9.94 24.15
CA GLN A 78 1.63 -9.94 25.21
C GLN A 78 0.19 -10.00 24.68
N ALA A 79 -0.75 -10.25 25.59
CA ALA A 79 -2.18 -10.21 25.34
C ALA A 79 -2.76 -8.79 25.44
N PHE A 80 -4.01 -8.61 24.94
CA PHE A 80 -4.75 -7.33 25.05
C PHE A 80 -5.07 -6.92 26.51
N SER A 81 -5.09 -7.87 27.43
CA SER A 81 -5.42 -7.63 28.84
C SER A 81 -4.36 -6.81 29.59
N GLN A 82 -3.17 -6.67 29.02
CA GLN A 82 -2.09 -5.89 29.64
C GLN A 82 -2.23 -4.43 29.28
N GLU A 83 -2.17 -3.57 30.28
CA GLU A 83 -2.18 -2.11 30.04
C GLU A 83 -0.93 -1.69 29.27
N LEU A 84 -1.14 -0.95 28.18
CA LEU A 84 -0.07 -0.48 27.32
C LEU A 84 -0.43 0.89 26.75
N GLN A 85 0.49 1.83 26.89
CA GLN A 85 0.38 3.10 26.20
C GLN A 85 1.11 3.03 24.86
N LEU A 86 0.37 3.24 23.78
CA LEU A 86 0.87 3.23 22.42
C LEU A 86 0.83 4.63 21.82
N ASP A 87 1.90 4.99 21.13
CA ASP A 87 1.90 6.17 20.25
C ASP A 87 1.28 5.85 18.89
N ALA A 88 1.45 4.62 18.40
CA ALA A 88 0.83 4.17 17.18
C ALA A 88 0.33 2.72 17.28
N LEU A 89 -0.74 2.41 16.54
CA LEU A 89 -1.28 1.06 16.36
C LEU A 89 -1.17 0.65 14.90
N LEU A 90 -0.54 -0.50 14.65
CA LEU A 90 -0.48 -1.14 13.35
C LEU A 90 -1.47 -2.31 13.28
N ILE A 91 -2.31 -2.32 12.24
CA ILE A 91 -3.32 -3.35 11.97
C ILE A 91 -2.98 -4.00 10.62
N PRO A 92 -2.36 -5.18 10.60
CA PRO A 92 -2.03 -5.89 9.34
C PRO A 92 -3.29 -6.49 8.70
N GLY A 93 -3.15 -6.88 7.45
CA GLY A 93 -4.11 -7.73 6.76
C GLY A 93 -3.79 -9.21 6.90
N GLY A 94 -4.42 -10.02 6.05
CA GLY A 94 -4.27 -11.47 6.03
C GLY A 94 -5.60 -12.17 5.77
N ASN A 95 -5.84 -13.29 6.41
CA ASN A 95 -7.10 -14.05 6.35
C ASN A 95 -8.19 -13.34 7.19
N VAL A 96 -8.54 -12.12 6.80
CA VAL A 96 -9.62 -11.35 7.42
C VAL A 96 -10.95 -11.99 7.02
N ASN A 97 -11.65 -12.53 8.01
CA ASN A 97 -12.91 -13.25 7.83
C ASN A 97 -13.97 -12.77 8.84
N ASP A 98 -15.18 -13.24 8.69
CA ASP A 98 -16.31 -12.83 9.54
C ASP A 98 -16.08 -13.11 11.03
N ARG A 99 -15.35 -14.19 11.39
CA ARG A 99 -15.03 -14.49 12.78
C ARG A 99 -14.19 -13.36 13.40
N LEU A 100 -13.19 -12.88 12.67
CA LEU A 100 -12.34 -11.78 13.16
C LEU A 100 -13.11 -10.45 13.14
N LEU A 101 -13.85 -10.16 12.07
CA LEU A 101 -14.64 -8.93 11.96
C LEU A 101 -15.73 -8.83 13.03
N ASN A 102 -16.35 -9.95 13.39
CA ASN A 102 -17.38 -10.01 14.43
C ASN A 102 -16.82 -10.19 15.85
N ASP A 103 -15.49 -10.22 16.02
CA ASP A 103 -14.89 -10.30 17.35
C ASP A 103 -14.96 -8.95 18.08
N VAL A 104 -15.96 -8.83 18.95
CA VAL A 104 -16.22 -7.63 19.75
C VAL A 104 -15.00 -7.21 20.59
N THR A 105 -14.24 -8.20 21.13
CA THR A 105 -13.04 -7.93 21.93
C THR A 105 -11.97 -7.23 21.10
N VAL A 106 -11.71 -7.71 19.89
CA VAL A 106 -10.74 -7.09 18.97
C VAL A 106 -11.18 -5.66 18.59
N ALA A 107 -12.46 -5.51 18.20
CA ALA A 107 -13.00 -4.21 17.84
C ALA A 107 -12.95 -3.18 18.98
N GLN A 108 -13.33 -3.59 20.20
CA GLN A 108 -13.28 -2.73 21.39
C GLN A 108 -11.84 -2.36 21.76
N TRP A 109 -10.91 -3.31 21.69
CA TRP A 109 -9.50 -3.05 21.98
C TRP A 109 -8.92 -2.05 20.97
N ILE A 110 -9.16 -2.21 19.67
CA ILE A 110 -8.73 -1.25 18.64
C ILE A 110 -9.30 0.15 18.93
N LYS A 111 -10.59 0.25 19.23
CA LYS A 111 -11.24 1.53 19.60
C LYS A 111 -10.59 2.16 20.84
N ALA A 112 -10.31 1.38 21.86
CA ALA A 112 -9.67 1.86 23.08
C ALA A 112 -8.25 2.38 22.79
N GLN A 113 -7.42 1.59 22.12
CA GLN A 113 -6.07 1.99 21.75
C GLN A 113 -6.08 3.23 20.82
N SER A 114 -7.00 3.29 19.87
CA SER A 114 -7.11 4.43 18.96
C SER A 114 -7.43 5.76 19.65
N LYS A 115 -8.05 5.75 20.85
CA LYS A 115 -8.32 7.00 21.58
C LYS A 115 -7.04 7.65 22.07
N SER A 116 -6.12 6.88 22.65
CA SER A 116 -4.86 7.33 23.23
C SER A 116 -3.73 7.44 22.20
N ALA A 117 -3.67 6.53 21.22
CA ALA A 117 -2.64 6.54 20.20
C ALA A 117 -2.70 7.80 19.34
N ARG A 118 -1.53 8.33 19.01
CA ARG A 118 -1.37 9.47 18.08
C ARG A 118 -1.68 9.07 16.65
N TYR A 119 -1.35 7.82 16.28
CA TYR A 119 -1.54 7.30 14.93
C TYR A 119 -2.13 5.89 14.94
N VAL A 120 -2.93 5.60 13.92
CA VAL A 120 -3.42 4.24 13.62
C VAL A 120 -3.13 3.97 12.16
N MET A 121 -2.51 2.85 11.86
CA MET A 121 -2.15 2.47 10.50
C MET A 121 -2.70 1.08 10.18
N SER A 122 -3.41 0.94 9.06
CA SER A 122 -3.78 -0.36 8.52
C SER A 122 -3.00 -0.69 7.25
N VAL A 123 -2.74 -1.98 7.05
CA VAL A 123 -2.09 -2.52 5.85
C VAL A 123 -3.00 -3.53 5.19
N CYS A 124 -3.07 -3.53 3.86
CA CYS A 124 -3.82 -4.52 3.08
C CYS A 124 -5.31 -4.52 3.46
N ASN A 125 -5.93 -5.71 3.60
CA ASN A 125 -7.29 -5.84 4.10
C ASN A 125 -7.43 -5.67 5.63
N GLY A 126 -6.37 -5.30 6.34
CA GLY A 126 -6.48 -4.71 7.68
C GLY A 126 -7.35 -3.44 7.73
N ALA A 127 -7.54 -2.80 6.57
CA ALA A 127 -8.51 -1.71 6.42
C ALA A 127 -9.96 -2.14 6.73
N PHE A 128 -10.33 -3.40 6.46
CA PHE A 128 -11.64 -3.94 6.84
C PHE A 128 -11.82 -4.03 8.35
N ILE A 129 -10.77 -4.50 9.05
CA ILE A 129 -10.78 -4.57 10.53
C ILE A 129 -10.97 -3.17 11.10
N LEU A 130 -10.26 -2.18 10.55
CA LEU A 130 -10.35 -0.78 11.00
C LEU A 130 -11.70 -0.14 10.63
N ALA A 131 -12.20 -0.36 9.41
CA ALA A 131 -13.50 0.14 8.96
C ALA A 131 -14.65 -0.43 9.79
N ASN A 132 -14.57 -1.72 10.15
CA ASN A 132 -15.56 -2.39 10.99
C ASN A 132 -15.68 -1.78 12.41
N THR A 133 -14.69 -1.03 12.85
CA THR A 133 -14.77 -0.25 14.10
C THR A 133 -15.48 1.10 13.92
N GLY A 134 -15.80 1.53 12.70
CA GLY A 134 -16.34 2.86 12.40
C GLY A 134 -15.28 3.98 12.39
N LEU A 135 -14.01 3.67 12.63
CA LEU A 135 -12.93 4.67 12.68
C LEU A 135 -12.58 5.27 11.30
N LEU A 136 -13.03 4.65 10.22
CA LEU A 136 -12.82 5.14 8.85
C LEU A 136 -14.01 5.93 8.29
N ASP A 137 -15.15 6.03 9.00
CA ASP A 137 -16.33 6.74 8.50
C ASP A 137 -16.01 8.21 8.20
N GLY A 138 -16.39 8.65 7.00
CA GLY A 138 -16.11 10.01 6.50
C GLY A 138 -14.66 10.24 6.04
N LEU A 139 -13.78 9.25 6.14
CA LEU A 139 -12.38 9.37 5.75
C LEU A 139 -12.11 8.76 4.38
N ARG A 140 -10.96 9.12 3.80
CA ARG A 140 -10.41 8.43 2.63
C ARG A 140 -9.58 7.24 3.08
N ALA A 141 -9.77 6.08 2.45
CA ALA A 141 -8.99 4.90 2.75
C ALA A 141 -8.57 4.16 1.47
N THR A 142 -7.53 3.36 1.58
CA THR A 142 -7.17 2.37 0.56
C THR A 142 -6.99 1.01 1.21
N THR A 143 -7.04 -0.03 0.40
CA THR A 143 -6.86 -1.42 0.79
C THR A 143 -6.16 -2.18 -0.33
N ILE A 144 -6.08 -3.50 -0.25
CA ILE A 144 -5.59 -4.33 -1.34
C ILE A 144 -6.56 -4.26 -2.53
N GLU A 145 -6.01 -4.13 -3.73
CA GLU A 145 -6.76 -3.85 -4.96
C GLU A 145 -7.89 -4.86 -5.22
N LYS A 146 -7.62 -6.17 -5.11
CA LYS A 146 -8.65 -7.22 -5.30
C LYS A 146 -9.84 -7.12 -4.34
N ALA A 147 -9.72 -6.36 -3.26
CA ALA A 147 -10.78 -6.14 -2.27
C ALA A 147 -11.50 -4.79 -2.42
N PHE A 148 -11.15 -3.97 -3.42
CA PHE A 148 -11.73 -2.65 -3.60
C PHE A 148 -13.25 -2.65 -3.67
N ASN A 149 -13.82 -3.52 -4.51
CA ASN A 149 -15.28 -3.55 -4.72
C ASN A 149 -16.03 -4.02 -3.47
N SER A 150 -15.52 -5.04 -2.77
CA SER A 150 -16.12 -5.50 -1.52
C SER A 150 -15.94 -4.48 -0.39
N PHE A 151 -14.81 -3.78 -0.33
CA PHE A 151 -14.60 -2.72 0.65
C PHE A 151 -15.59 -1.56 0.47
N GLU A 152 -15.73 -1.07 -0.75
CA GLU A 152 -16.64 0.02 -1.08
C GLU A 152 -18.11 -0.35 -0.84
N HIS A 153 -18.48 -1.62 -1.17
CA HIS A 153 -19.82 -2.13 -0.91
C HIS A 153 -20.12 -2.24 0.60
N ASN A 154 -19.20 -2.77 1.38
CA ASN A 154 -19.40 -3.02 2.80
C ASN A 154 -19.29 -1.76 3.67
N TYR A 155 -18.52 -0.77 3.22
CA TYR A 155 -18.24 0.47 3.98
C TYR A 155 -18.54 1.73 3.16
N PRO A 156 -19.81 2.00 2.81
CA PRO A 156 -20.21 3.10 1.91
C PRO A 156 -19.90 4.49 2.50
N ASN A 157 -19.68 4.60 3.81
CA ASN A 157 -19.27 5.85 4.46
C ASN A 157 -17.79 6.17 4.31
N VAL A 158 -16.99 5.27 3.70
CA VAL A 158 -15.55 5.44 3.48
C VAL A 158 -15.30 5.79 2.02
N THR A 159 -14.55 6.84 1.77
CA THR A 159 -14.16 7.19 0.39
C THR A 159 -12.95 6.35 -0.04
N LEU A 160 -13.15 5.37 -0.92
CA LEU A 160 -12.07 4.51 -1.40
C LEU A 160 -11.13 5.24 -2.36
N ALA A 161 -9.83 5.25 -2.04
CA ALA A 161 -8.76 5.82 -2.88
C ALA A 161 -8.07 4.69 -3.68
N ARG A 162 -8.61 4.37 -4.85
CA ARG A 162 -8.16 3.27 -5.71
C ARG A 162 -6.77 3.50 -6.31
N ASP A 163 -6.35 4.76 -6.46
CA ASP A 163 -5.11 5.20 -7.10
C ASP A 163 -3.94 5.42 -6.13
N LYS A 164 -4.13 5.20 -4.82
CA LYS A 164 -3.12 5.51 -3.79
C LYS A 164 -2.57 4.24 -3.14
N LYS A 165 -1.23 4.17 -3.02
CA LYS A 165 -0.56 3.13 -2.22
C LYS A 165 -0.88 3.27 -0.73
N PHE A 166 -1.06 4.50 -0.27
CA PHE A 166 -1.52 4.81 1.09
C PHE A 166 -2.31 6.12 1.10
N THR A 167 -3.16 6.26 2.10
CA THR A 167 -3.85 7.51 2.44
C THR A 167 -3.42 7.98 3.82
N ASP A 168 -3.44 9.29 4.03
CA ASP A 168 -3.11 9.93 5.30
C ASP A 168 -4.20 10.94 5.65
N ASN A 169 -4.94 10.65 6.70
CA ASN A 169 -5.98 11.53 7.25
C ASN A 169 -5.51 12.22 8.55
N GLY A 170 -4.21 12.45 8.70
CA GLY A 170 -3.63 13.00 9.91
C GLY A 170 -3.33 11.93 10.95
N LYS A 171 -4.34 11.47 11.68
CA LYS A 171 -4.22 10.40 12.69
C LYS A 171 -4.26 9.00 12.08
N ILE A 172 -5.12 8.78 11.08
CA ILE A 172 -5.36 7.47 10.51
C ILE A 172 -4.74 7.36 9.13
N LEU A 173 -3.84 6.38 8.97
CA LEU A 173 -3.22 6.01 7.71
C LEU A 173 -3.78 4.65 7.28
N THR A 174 -4.09 4.49 6.00
CA THR A 174 -4.37 3.16 5.43
C THR A 174 -3.45 2.90 4.26
N THR A 175 -2.97 1.68 4.10
CA THR A 175 -2.09 1.32 3.00
C THR A 175 -2.68 0.16 2.20
N ALA A 176 -2.34 0.10 0.93
CA ALA A 176 -2.52 -1.09 0.13
C ALA A 176 -1.71 -2.27 0.70
N GLY A 177 -1.78 -3.43 0.10
CA GLY A 177 -1.15 -4.62 0.63
C GLY A 177 0.37 -4.67 0.43
N LEU A 178 0.99 -5.57 1.20
CA LEU A 178 2.37 -6.00 1.04
C LEU A 178 3.38 -4.84 1.17
N SER A 179 4.17 -4.60 0.12
CA SER A 179 5.22 -3.56 0.12
C SER A 179 4.71 -2.14 0.37
N SER A 180 3.43 -1.86 0.09
CA SER A 180 2.84 -0.56 0.42
C SER A 180 2.76 -0.30 1.94
N GLY A 181 2.77 -1.36 2.77
CA GLY A 181 2.92 -1.25 4.21
C GLY A 181 4.26 -0.63 4.61
N ILE A 182 5.34 -0.95 3.89
CA ILE A 182 6.67 -0.33 4.07
C ILE A 182 6.60 1.16 3.71
N ASP A 183 5.95 1.52 2.59
CA ASP A 183 5.75 2.93 2.20
C ASP A 183 5.00 3.72 3.28
N GLY A 184 3.92 3.13 3.83
CA GLY A 184 3.15 3.75 4.92
C GLY A 184 3.95 3.90 6.21
N ALA A 185 4.72 2.87 6.59
CA ALA A 185 5.59 2.92 7.76
C ALA A 185 6.68 4.01 7.62
N LEU A 186 7.33 4.11 6.46
CA LEU A 186 8.29 5.18 6.17
C LEU A 186 7.63 6.57 6.21
N SER A 187 6.39 6.67 5.74
CA SER A 187 5.62 7.91 5.81
C SER A 187 5.30 8.28 7.27
N LEU A 188 4.96 7.30 8.12
CA LEU A 188 4.76 7.53 9.55
C LEU A 188 6.08 7.93 10.24
N VAL A 189 7.20 7.28 9.93
CA VAL A 189 8.52 7.70 10.41
C VAL A 189 8.83 9.14 9.98
N ALA A 190 8.50 9.53 8.75
CA ALA A 190 8.68 10.90 8.27
C ALA A 190 7.85 11.91 9.08
N LYS A 191 6.63 11.55 9.47
CA LYS A 191 5.76 12.39 10.33
C LYS A 191 6.31 12.55 11.75
N VAL A 192 6.90 11.49 12.31
CA VAL A 192 7.36 11.47 13.71
C VAL A 192 8.79 11.98 13.86
N ARG A 193 9.70 11.59 12.96
CA ARG A 193 11.15 11.82 13.04
C ARG A 193 11.69 12.70 11.90
N GLY A 194 10.84 13.09 10.97
CA GLY A 194 11.21 13.89 9.80
C GLY A 194 11.65 13.07 8.58
N ALA A 195 11.48 13.64 7.40
CA ALA A 195 11.72 12.99 6.11
C ALA A 195 13.20 12.52 5.93
N LYS A 196 14.15 13.17 6.57
CA LYS A 196 15.58 12.78 6.52
C LYS A 196 15.77 11.41 7.17
N VAL A 197 15.19 11.18 8.35
CA VAL A 197 15.26 9.89 9.05
C VAL A 197 14.59 8.80 8.23
N ALA A 198 13.40 9.05 7.69
CA ALA A 198 12.70 8.09 6.83
C ALA A 198 13.53 7.68 5.60
N ARG A 199 14.19 8.63 4.92
CA ARG A 199 15.10 8.32 3.81
C ARG A 199 16.32 7.51 4.25
N THR A 200 16.88 7.81 5.42
CA THR A 200 18.02 7.04 5.97
C THR A 200 17.58 5.60 6.28
N VAL A 201 16.39 5.40 6.87
CA VAL A 201 15.83 4.07 7.13
C VAL A 201 15.60 3.32 5.81
N ALA A 202 14.98 3.96 4.83
CA ALA A 202 14.76 3.35 3.52
C ALA A 202 16.07 2.88 2.86
N ALA A 203 17.13 3.70 2.93
CA ALA A 203 18.44 3.35 2.41
C ALA A 203 19.08 2.17 3.18
N LYS A 204 18.93 2.10 4.52
CA LYS A 204 19.44 1.00 5.33
C LYS A 204 18.81 -0.35 5.00
N ILE A 205 17.52 -0.36 4.65
CA ILE A 205 16.79 -1.58 4.26
C ILE A 205 16.79 -1.80 2.74
N GLU A 206 17.63 -1.10 1.99
CA GLU A 206 17.73 -1.18 0.52
C GLU A 206 16.38 -0.96 -0.20
N TYR A 207 15.51 -0.13 0.37
CA TYR A 207 14.17 0.12 -0.16
C TYR A 207 14.11 1.44 -0.93
N ASN A 208 13.75 1.38 -2.21
CA ASN A 208 13.58 2.56 -3.07
C ASN A 208 12.27 3.31 -2.73
N TRP A 209 12.29 4.07 -1.65
CA TRP A 209 11.12 4.79 -1.17
C TRP A 209 10.78 5.99 -2.05
N GLN A 210 9.60 5.94 -2.62
CA GLN A 210 9.01 7.01 -3.43
C GLN A 210 7.66 7.44 -2.83
N PRO A 211 7.63 8.41 -1.92
CA PRO A 211 6.41 8.78 -1.18
C PRO A 211 5.26 9.23 -2.08
N ASN A 212 5.58 9.83 -3.24
CA ASN A 212 4.59 10.25 -4.23
C ASN A 212 4.44 9.26 -5.40
N GLY A 213 5.11 8.11 -5.32
CA GLY A 213 5.06 7.08 -6.36
C GLY A 213 3.71 6.37 -6.39
N GLY A 214 3.21 6.06 -7.58
CA GLY A 214 2.04 5.21 -7.77
C GLY A 214 2.35 3.72 -7.52
N TYR A 215 1.35 2.87 -7.71
CA TYR A 215 1.52 1.42 -7.66
C TYR A 215 2.53 0.92 -8.69
N ILE A 216 3.37 -0.04 -8.30
CA ILE A 216 4.28 -0.73 -9.24
C ILE A 216 3.45 -1.45 -10.30
N ARG A 217 2.36 -2.10 -9.93
CA ARG A 217 1.42 -2.76 -10.86
C ARG A 217 0.89 -1.81 -11.92
N GLY A 218 0.54 -0.59 -11.54
CA GLY A 218 0.13 0.42 -12.51
C GLY A 218 1.17 0.66 -13.60
N LYS A 219 2.46 0.59 -13.27
CA LYS A 219 3.55 0.74 -14.25
C LYS A 219 3.72 -0.47 -15.17
N MET A 220 3.14 -1.63 -14.83
CA MET A 220 3.22 -2.81 -15.71
C MET A 220 2.46 -2.57 -17.02
N ALA A 221 1.36 -1.83 -16.99
CA ALA A 221 0.65 -1.43 -18.20
C ALA A 221 1.51 -0.57 -19.15
N ASP A 222 2.47 0.19 -18.61
CA ASP A 222 3.37 1.04 -19.42
C ASP A 222 4.30 0.23 -20.34
N ARG A 223 4.51 -1.05 -20.05
CA ARG A 223 5.32 -1.95 -20.89
C ARG A 223 4.58 -2.43 -22.12
N VAL A 224 3.26 -2.37 -22.09
CA VAL A 224 2.38 -2.90 -23.14
C VAL A 224 1.76 -1.77 -23.95
N LEU A 225 1.35 -0.69 -23.27
CA LEU A 225 0.76 0.47 -23.92
C LEU A 225 1.82 1.25 -24.69
N PRO A 226 1.50 1.79 -25.88
CA PRO A 226 2.39 2.71 -26.58
C PRO A 226 2.63 3.97 -25.74
N GLN A 227 3.78 4.58 -25.93
CA GLN A 227 4.00 5.93 -25.41
C GLN A 227 3.15 6.90 -26.22
N PHE A 228 2.32 7.66 -25.54
CA PHE A 228 1.47 8.66 -26.15
C PHE A 228 2.21 9.99 -26.23
N ASP A 229 3.05 10.11 -27.26
CA ASP A 229 3.80 11.32 -27.56
C ASP A 229 3.06 12.19 -28.59
N ASN A 230 3.44 13.46 -28.69
CA ASN A 230 2.94 14.37 -29.71
C ASN A 230 1.42 14.53 -29.74
N LEU A 231 0.86 15.00 -28.62
CA LEU A 231 -0.54 15.40 -28.53
C LEU A 231 -0.88 16.41 -29.66
N PRO A 232 -2.12 16.37 -30.18
CA PRO A 232 -2.57 17.40 -31.14
C PRO A 232 -2.36 18.79 -30.54
N LYS A 233 -2.06 19.77 -31.45
CA LYS A 233 -1.70 21.16 -31.08
C LYS A 233 -2.68 21.81 -30.08
N ASP A 234 -3.96 21.45 -30.17
CA ASP A 234 -5.02 22.06 -29.38
C ASP A 234 -5.46 21.16 -28.20
N VAL A 235 -4.64 20.19 -27.82
CA VAL A 235 -4.89 19.26 -26.71
C VAL A 235 -3.73 19.34 -25.73
N ALA A 236 -4.02 19.66 -24.49
CA ALA A 236 -3.04 19.69 -23.42
C ALA A 236 -3.31 18.59 -22.39
N LEU A 237 -2.29 17.84 -21.98
CA LEU A 237 -2.40 16.93 -20.83
C LEU A 237 -2.30 17.76 -19.56
N LEU A 238 -3.41 17.87 -18.83
CA LEU A 238 -3.49 18.64 -17.58
C LEU A 238 -3.03 17.82 -16.38
N SER A 239 -3.48 16.57 -16.28
CA SER A 239 -3.12 15.71 -15.16
C SER A 239 -3.24 14.22 -15.47
N ARG A 240 -2.55 13.40 -14.66
CA ARG A 240 -2.82 11.98 -14.51
C ARG A 240 -3.71 11.81 -13.28
N VAL A 241 -4.93 11.31 -13.48
CA VAL A 241 -5.95 11.25 -12.44
C VAL A 241 -5.78 10.01 -11.55
N PHE A 242 -5.53 8.85 -12.18
CA PHE A 242 -5.34 7.58 -11.46
C PHE A 242 -4.49 6.60 -12.28
N HIS A 243 -3.91 5.65 -11.56
CA HIS A 243 -3.07 4.60 -12.15
C HIS A 243 -3.01 3.41 -11.17
N TYR A 244 -3.83 2.39 -11.41
CA TYR A 244 -3.91 1.18 -10.60
C TYR A 244 -4.18 -0.05 -11.47
N GLY A 245 -4.03 -1.24 -10.91
CA GLY A 245 -4.33 -2.48 -11.60
C GLY A 245 -4.01 -3.71 -10.75
N ASP A 246 -4.50 -4.85 -11.21
CA ASP A 246 -4.22 -6.17 -10.66
C ASP A 246 -3.27 -6.98 -11.56
N GLU A 247 -3.46 -8.27 -11.64
CA GLU A 247 -2.64 -9.19 -12.43
C GLU A 247 -3.08 -9.24 -13.90
N THR A 248 -4.31 -8.87 -14.18
CA THR A 248 -4.96 -9.04 -15.48
C THR A 248 -5.57 -7.75 -16.05
N THR A 249 -5.87 -6.78 -15.22
CA THR A 249 -6.55 -5.55 -15.61
C THR A 249 -5.90 -4.33 -15.00
N TRP A 250 -5.67 -3.31 -15.82
CA TRP A 250 -5.07 -2.04 -15.42
C TRP A 250 -5.93 -0.87 -15.86
N HIS A 251 -5.94 0.16 -15.01
CA HIS A 251 -6.70 1.37 -15.23
C HIS A 251 -5.77 2.59 -15.19
N LYS A 252 -5.94 3.47 -16.16
CA LYS A 252 -5.27 4.78 -16.21
C LYS A 252 -6.28 5.86 -16.50
N GLY A 253 -6.16 6.99 -15.83
CA GLY A 253 -6.97 8.16 -16.07
C GLY A 253 -6.10 9.37 -16.41
N TYR A 254 -6.51 10.10 -17.42
CA TYR A 254 -5.87 11.34 -17.86
C TYR A 254 -6.92 12.43 -18.04
N THR A 255 -6.62 13.63 -17.58
CA THR A 255 -7.44 14.82 -17.90
C THR A 255 -6.74 15.63 -18.98
N PHE A 256 -7.47 15.93 -20.02
CA PHE A 256 -7.01 16.76 -21.13
C PHE A 256 -7.76 18.10 -21.12
N GLY A 257 -7.02 19.18 -21.34
CA GLY A 257 -7.56 20.48 -21.75
C GLY A 257 -7.86 20.44 -23.23
N ILE A 258 -9.13 20.48 -23.59
CA ILE A 258 -9.61 20.39 -24.97
C ILE A 258 -11.00 21.01 -25.09
N ASP A 259 -11.18 21.88 -26.07
CA ASP A 259 -12.47 22.43 -26.43
C ASP A 259 -13.45 21.34 -26.89
N GLU A 260 -14.74 21.51 -26.60
CA GLU A 260 -15.78 20.51 -26.92
C GLU A 260 -15.83 20.21 -28.42
N SER A 261 -15.73 21.22 -29.26
CA SER A 261 -15.75 21.11 -30.72
C SER A 261 -14.59 20.26 -31.27
N LYS A 262 -13.53 20.03 -30.49
CA LYS A 262 -12.31 19.31 -30.87
C LYS A 262 -12.20 17.90 -30.28
N THR A 263 -13.26 17.38 -29.63
CA THR A 263 -13.24 16.04 -29.00
C THR A 263 -12.88 14.93 -30.01
N GLU A 264 -13.32 15.03 -31.26
CA GLU A 264 -12.97 14.09 -32.31
C GLU A 264 -11.48 14.07 -32.65
N LEU A 265 -10.77 15.17 -32.41
CA LEU A 265 -9.33 15.27 -32.65
C LEU A 265 -8.56 14.31 -31.74
N LEU A 266 -8.95 14.21 -30.46
CA LEU A 266 -8.35 13.28 -29.53
C LEU A 266 -8.64 11.81 -29.91
N SER A 267 -9.86 11.52 -30.30
CA SER A 267 -10.25 10.17 -30.74
C SER A 267 -9.50 9.75 -32.01
N THR A 268 -9.35 10.64 -32.96
CA THR A 268 -8.59 10.42 -34.20
C THR A 268 -7.11 10.20 -33.90
N TRP A 269 -6.54 11.05 -33.07
CA TRP A 269 -5.15 10.92 -32.63
C TRP A 269 -4.90 9.59 -31.89
N LEU A 270 -5.77 9.19 -30.94
CA LEU A 270 -5.67 7.89 -30.27
C LEU A 270 -5.69 6.73 -31.28
N ASN A 271 -6.61 6.77 -32.25
CA ASN A 271 -6.66 5.73 -33.27
C ASN A 271 -5.35 5.66 -34.07
N GLN A 272 -4.77 6.79 -34.43
CA GLN A 272 -3.51 6.84 -35.16
C GLN A 272 -2.35 6.30 -34.30
N GLN A 273 -2.24 6.69 -33.03
CA GLN A 273 -1.19 6.21 -32.11
C GLN A 273 -1.27 4.68 -31.93
N MET A 274 -2.47 4.15 -31.73
CA MET A 274 -2.70 2.70 -31.55
C MET A 274 -2.35 1.93 -32.81
N THR A 275 -2.78 2.42 -33.97
CA THR A 275 -2.45 1.79 -35.28
C THR A 275 -0.95 1.80 -35.53
N ASN A 276 -0.28 2.92 -35.30
CA ASN A 276 1.18 3.05 -35.48
C ASN A 276 1.97 2.11 -34.54
N ALA A 277 1.42 1.82 -33.37
CA ALA A 277 1.99 0.90 -32.40
C ALA A 277 1.61 -0.59 -32.65
N GLY A 278 0.95 -0.89 -33.76
CA GLY A 278 0.60 -2.25 -34.15
C GLY A 278 -0.66 -2.81 -33.50
N TRP A 279 -1.45 -1.97 -32.81
CA TRP A 279 -2.71 -2.37 -32.25
C TRP A 279 -3.81 -2.42 -33.31
N GLN A 280 -4.62 -3.46 -33.29
CA GLN A 280 -5.74 -3.67 -34.19
C GLN A 280 -7.02 -3.17 -33.55
N LYS A 281 -7.88 -2.53 -34.35
CA LYS A 281 -9.20 -2.09 -33.89
C LYS A 281 -10.05 -3.26 -33.44
N ALA A 282 -10.69 -3.14 -32.28
CA ALA A 282 -11.56 -4.14 -31.69
C ALA A 282 -12.93 -3.55 -31.35
N GLY A 283 -13.97 -4.37 -31.33
CA GLY A 283 -15.34 -3.96 -30.99
C GLY A 283 -16.08 -3.22 -32.11
N ALA A 284 -17.12 -2.45 -31.72
CA ALA A 284 -17.98 -1.73 -32.67
C ALA A 284 -17.20 -0.60 -33.39
N LYS A 285 -17.67 -0.21 -34.59
CA LYS A 285 -17.00 0.75 -35.47
C LYS A 285 -16.58 2.06 -34.78
N ASN A 286 -17.36 2.55 -33.84
CA ASN A 286 -17.13 3.79 -33.10
C ASN A 286 -16.52 3.58 -31.71
N ALA A 287 -16.24 2.35 -31.31
CA ALA A 287 -15.62 2.08 -30.01
C ALA A 287 -14.14 2.49 -30.04
N LEU A 288 -13.68 3.14 -28.96
CA LEU A 288 -12.26 3.36 -28.71
C LEU A 288 -11.70 2.11 -28.02
N ALA A 289 -11.56 1.04 -28.80
CA ALA A 289 -11.09 -0.25 -28.32
C ALA A 289 -10.12 -0.88 -29.32
N TRP A 290 -9.07 -1.51 -28.79
CA TRP A 290 -8.02 -2.14 -29.62
C TRP A 290 -7.53 -3.43 -28.94
N SER A 291 -7.00 -4.33 -29.74
CA SER A 291 -6.29 -5.53 -29.29
C SER A 291 -4.89 -5.60 -29.84
N ASN A 292 -3.99 -6.21 -29.11
CA ASN A 292 -2.64 -6.51 -29.57
C ASN A 292 -2.18 -7.85 -28.97
N ASN A 293 -1.33 -8.58 -29.69
CA ASN A 293 -0.67 -9.77 -29.20
C ASN A 293 0.80 -9.44 -28.87
N VAL A 294 1.10 -9.39 -27.59
CA VAL A 294 2.45 -9.11 -27.09
C VAL A 294 2.96 -10.34 -26.34
N ASN A 295 4.01 -10.97 -26.82
CA ASN A 295 4.61 -12.16 -26.20
C ASN A 295 3.61 -13.31 -25.98
N ASN A 296 2.80 -13.64 -26.99
CA ASN A 296 1.75 -14.65 -26.96
C ASN A 296 0.58 -14.38 -25.99
N THR A 297 0.47 -13.16 -25.53
CA THR A 297 -0.63 -12.71 -24.68
C THR A 297 -1.49 -11.71 -25.44
N ILE A 298 -2.79 -11.94 -25.48
CA ILE A 298 -3.74 -11.01 -26.09
C ILE A 298 -4.10 -9.94 -25.07
N TRP A 299 -3.87 -8.70 -25.46
CA TRP A 299 -4.24 -7.52 -24.69
C TRP A 299 -5.40 -6.79 -25.34
N LEU A 300 -6.35 -6.36 -24.53
CA LEU A 300 -7.46 -5.51 -24.94
C LEU A 300 -7.33 -4.15 -24.25
N LEU A 301 -7.34 -3.09 -25.04
CA LEU A 301 -7.44 -1.73 -24.52
C LEU A 301 -8.82 -1.17 -24.86
N HIS A 302 -9.50 -0.68 -23.86
CA HIS A 302 -10.71 0.11 -23.98
C HIS A 302 -10.50 1.51 -23.44
N VAL A 303 -10.91 2.53 -24.17
CA VAL A 303 -10.85 3.93 -23.73
C VAL A 303 -12.26 4.50 -23.69
N SER A 304 -12.66 5.02 -22.55
CA SER A 304 -13.86 5.83 -22.41
C SER A 304 -13.47 7.29 -22.23
N LEU A 305 -14.17 8.18 -22.92
CA LEU A 305 -14.00 9.63 -22.84
C LEU A 305 -15.21 10.22 -22.13
N LYS A 306 -14.96 10.97 -21.06
CA LYS A 306 -16.02 11.65 -20.31
C LYS A 306 -15.67 13.13 -20.19
N ARG A 307 -16.55 13.99 -20.66
CA ARG A 307 -16.41 15.44 -20.48
C ARG A 307 -16.71 15.81 -19.04
N THR A 308 -15.83 16.60 -18.44
CA THR A 308 -15.90 17.05 -17.05
C THR A 308 -16.25 18.53 -16.95
N SER A 309 -15.92 19.33 -18.00
CA SER A 309 -16.34 20.73 -18.17
C SER A 309 -16.29 21.10 -19.66
N GLU A 310 -16.62 22.34 -20.02
CA GLU A 310 -16.56 22.84 -21.41
C GLU A 310 -15.13 22.75 -21.99
N THR A 311 -14.11 22.84 -21.14
CA THR A 311 -12.70 22.87 -21.54
C THR A 311 -11.91 21.65 -21.11
N GLU A 312 -12.54 20.68 -20.42
CA GLU A 312 -11.85 19.51 -19.87
C GLU A 312 -12.55 18.19 -20.24
N LEU A 313 -11.75 17.20 -20.57
CA LEU A 313 -12.18 15.85 -20.90
C LEU A 313 -11.29 14.84 -20.18
N THR A 314 -11.92 13.87 -19.51
CA THR A 314 -11.21 12.76 -18.88
C THR A 314 -11.29 11.52 -19.76
N ALA A 315 -10.11 10.95 -20.06
CA ALA A 315 -9.98 9.64 -20.68
C ALA A 315 -9.68 8.59 -19.61
N HIS A 316 -10.50 7.55 -19.57
CA HIS A 316 -10.28 6.37 -18.76
C HIS A 316 -9.87 5.20 -19.66
N LEU A 317 -8.66 4.72 -19.50
CA LEU A 317 -8.08 3.59 -20.20
C LEU A 317 -8.20 2.36 -19.32
N THR A 318 -8.80 1.31 -19.85
CA THR A 318 -8.84 -0.03 -19.23
C THR A 318 -8.07 -0.99 -20.14
N LEU A 319 -6.96 -1.50 -19.67
CA LEU A 319 -6.15 -2.52 -20.34
C LEU A 319 -6.39 -3.84 -19.67
N THR A 320 -6.78 -4.86 -20.42
CA THR A 320 -7.08 -6.21 -19.90
C THR A 320 -6.24 -7.24 -20.64
N GLN A 321 -5.63 -8.14 -19.89
CA GLN A 321 -4.97 -9.34 -20.42
C GLN A 321 -6.02 -10.44 -20.57
N GLN A 322 -6.10 -11.05 -21.75
CA GLN A 322 -6.86 -12.27 -21.95
C GLN A 322 -5.98 -13.48 -21.67
N ILE A 323 -6.39 -14.26 -20.70
CA ILE A 323 -5.72 -15.51 -20.28
C ILE A 323 -6.22 -16.66 -21.15
#